data_f3832885677bca8035b389dc041dd356
#
_entry.id   f3832885677bca8035b389dc041dd356
#
_cell.length_a   1.000
_cell.length_b   1.000
_cell.length_c   1.000
_cell.angle_alpha   90.00
_cell.angle_beta   90.00
_cell.angle_gamma   90.00
#
_symmetry.space_group_name_H-M   'P 1'
#
loop_
_entity.id
_entity.type
_entity.pdbx_description
1 polymer ?
#
loop_
_entity_poly.entity_id
_entity_poly.type
_entity_poly.pdbx_seq_one_letter_code
_entity_poly.pdbx_strand_id
1 'polypeptide(L)'
;MTGSNTSIRTKTRHPADFFTYVAIYVCAILSVALLLGIIVYVFVKGIRSVNWEFLTSVTSVLKGTTGIAGNIVNTLYIIIVTMLIATPIGVGAAVYLNEYAKPGKLVSMIEFATETLAGIPSIIFGLFGMMFFGQTLHLKYSILTGSFTLTLMVLPLITRNTQEALKTVPDSYRSGAIGLGAGKWHMIRTILLPSAMPGIITGVILAIGRIVGESAALLFTAGSSGLLPKSFADLFAKAKMPAGTLTIQLYLSATCRTVRRVTFTGKVKYYRYGAEGKPSLKRA
;
A
#
# COMPACT_ATOMS: atom_id res chain seq x y z
N MET A 1 46.46 36.79 22.19
CA MET A 1 45.66 35.64 21.68
C MET A 1 44.34 35.64 22.44
N THR A 2 43.36 36.34 21.93
CA THR A 2 42.02 36.51 22.56
C THR A 2 41.06 35.55 21.87
N GLY A 3 40.74 34.46 22.56
CA GLY A 3 39.73 33.52 22.10
C GLY A 3 38.33 34.12 22.18
N SER A 4 37.70 34.38 21.05
CA SER A 4 36.31 34.80 20.96
C SER A 4 35.41 33.58 21.21
N ASN A 5 34.93 33.44 22.44
CA ASN A 5 33.81 32.57 22.74
C ASN A 5 32.54 33.11 22.08
N THR A 6 32.29 32.74 20.86
CA THR A 6 31.00 32.97 20.20
C THR A 6 29.97 32.01 20.80
N SER A 7 29.30 32.51 21.84
CA SER A 7 28.12 31.83 22.40
C SER A 7 27.01 31.78 21.35
N ILE A 8 26.73 30.58 20.82
CA ILE A 8 25.68 30.30 19.84
C ILE A 8 24.25 30.42 20.43
N ARG A 9 24.10 31.04 21.61
CA ARG A 9 22.84 31.08 22.35
C ARG A 9 22.29 32.47 22.57
N THR A 10 22.27 33.32 21.56
CA THR A 10 21.38 34.48 21.55
C THR A 10 20.10 34.15 20.78
N LYS A 11 19.15 33.50 21.47
CA LYS A 11 17.79 33.31 20.99
C LYS A 11 17.08 34.67 21.02
N THR A 12 17.28 35.49 20.00
CA THR A 12 16.44 36.66 19.74
C THR A 12 15.06 36.13 19.37
N ARG A 13 14.15 36.19 20.34
CA ARG A 13 12.74 35.85 20.10
C ARG A 13 12.11 36.97 19.26
N HIS A 14 12.10 36.83 17.96
CA HIS A 14 11.30 37.69 17.10
C HIS A 14 9.82 37.38 17.32
N PRO A 15 8.94 38.39 17.46
CA PRO A 15 7.50 38.16 17.60
C PRO A 15 6.91 37.36 16.43
N ALA A 16 7.51 37.47 15.24
CA ALA A 16 7.15 36.65 14.09
C ALA A 16 7.34 35.15 14.34
N ASP A 17 8.37 34.72 15.06
CA ASP A 17 8.63 33.33 15.40
C ASP A 17 7.51 32.76 16.27
N PHE A 18 6.96 33.56 17.20
CA PHE A 18 5.85 33.12 18.03
C PHE A 18 4.60 32.81 17.19
N PHE A 19 4.22 33.69 16.26
CA PHE A 19 3.08 33.45 15.37
C PHE A 19 3.30 32.21 14.47
N THR A 20 4.52 32.02 13.99
CA THR A 20 4.87 30.84 13.18
C THR A 20 4.73 29.55 13.99
N TYR A 21 5.24 29.51 15.22
CA TYR A 21 5.08 28.35 16.10
C TYR A 21 3.62 28.06 16.42
N VAL A 22 2.84 29.10 16.75
CA VAL A 22 1.39 28.94 17.01
C VAL A 22 0.68 28.40 15.80
N ALA A 23 0.96 28.94 14.60
CA ALA A 23 0.37 28.46 13.36
C ALA A 23 0.70 26.97 13.10
N ILE A 24 1.97 26.58 13.30
CA ILE A 24 2.39 25.17 13.14
C ILE A 24 1.63 24.25 14.11
N TYR A 25 1.55 24.63 15.40
CA TYR A 25 0.82 23.81 16.38
C TYR A 25 -0.69 23.73 16.09
N VAL A 26 -1.30 24.83 15.69
CA VAL A 26 -2.72 24.86 15.30
C VAL A 26 -2.96 23.96 14.11
N CYS A 27 -2.15 24.05 13.06
CA CYS A 27 -2.28 23.17 11.89
C CYS A 27 -2.07 21.70 12.24
N ALA A 28 -1.08 21.40 13.11
CA ALA A 28 -0.82 20.03 13.55
C ALA A 28 -2.00 19.47 14.37
N ILE A 29 -2.52 20.23 15.33
CA ILE A 29 -3.68 19.83 16.15
C ILE A 29 -4.91 19.64 15.26
N LEU A 30 -5.18 20.57 14.35
CA LEU A 30 -6.32 20.50 13.43
C LEU A 30 -6.22 19.24 12.54
N SER A 31 -5.04 18.95 12.01
CA SER A 31 -4.81 17.76 11.17
C SER A 31 -5.07 16.47 11.95
N VAL A 32 -4.54 16.35 13.16
CA VAL A 32 -4.74 15.18 14.02
C VAL A 32 -6.22 15.07 14.45
N ALA A 33 -6.84 16.18 14.84
CA ALA A 33 -8.24 16.20 15.26
C ALA A 33 -9.19 15.78 14.11
N LEU A 34 -8.91 16.23 12.88
CA LEU A 34 -9.68 15.86 11.69
C LEU A 34 -9.53 14.37 11.38
N LEU A 35 -8.30 13.85 11.43
CA LEU A 35 -8.03 12.43 11.22
C LEU A 35 -8.75 11.56 12.26
N LEU A 36 -8.59 11.87 13.54
CA LEU A 36 -9.26 11.16 14.64
C LEU A 36 -10.78 11.30 14.55
N GLY A 37 -11.29 12.49 14.21
CA GLY A 37 -12.73 12.74 14.02
C GLY A 37 -13.33 11.84 12.94
N ILE A 38 -12.67 11.69 11.80
CA ILE A 38 -13.11 10.79 10.73
C ILE A 38 -13.10 9.32 11.20
N ILE A 39 -12.02 8.89 11.83
CA ILE A 39 -11.89 7.51 12.33
C ILE A 39 -13.01 7.20 13.34
N VAL A 40 -13.19 8.06 14.35
CA VAL A 40 -14.23 7.88 15.37
C VAL A 40 -15.63 7.90 14.75
N TYR A 41 -15.90 8.85 13.84
CA TYR A 41 -17.19 8.93 13.15
C TYR A 41 -17.51 7.63 12.39
N VAL A 42 -16.56 7.13 11.59
CA VAL A 42 -16.75 5.90 10.81
C VAL A 42 -16.94 4.70 11.74
N PHE A 43 -16.13 4.61 12.81
CA PHE A 43 -16.19 3.52 13.77
C PHE A 43 -17.54 3.50 14.52
N VAL A 44 -17.97 4.62 15.09
CA VAL A 44 -19.25 4.72 15.83
C VAL A 44 -20.45 4.41 14.94
N LYS A 45 -20.43 4.88 13.70
CA LYS A 45 -21.50 4.60 12.73
C LYS A 45 -21.49 3.16 12.21
N GLY A 46 -20.32 2.58 12.07
CA GLY A 46 -20.13 1.26 11.46
C GLY A 46 -20.27 0.10 12.44
N ILE A 47 -19.84 0.24 13.70
CA ILE A 47 -19.72 -0.86 14.66
C ILE A 47 -21.03 -1.61 14.92
N ARG A 48 -22.16 -0.89 14.91
CA ARG A 48 -23.48 -1.48 15.11
C ARG A 48 -23.90 -2.44 13.98
N SER A 49 -23.30 -2.31 12.79
CA SER A 49 -23.63 -3.12 11.62
C SER A 49 -22.64 -4.31 11.44
N VAL A 50 -21.62 -4.40 12.28
CA VAL A 50 -20.60 -5.46 12.22
C VAL A 50 -21.02 -6.59 13.16
N ASN A 51 -21.60 -7.65 12.58
CA ASN A 51 -21.95 -8.87 13.28
C ASN A 51 -20.94 -9.98 12.95
N TRP A 52 -20.87 -11.01 13.80
CA TRP A 52 -19.99 -12.17 13.56
C TRP A 52 -20.31 -12.86 12.23
N GLU A 53 -21.58 -12.96 11.87
CA GLU A 53 -22.03 -13.49 10.58
C GLU A 53 -21.50 -12.67 9.41
N PHE A 54 -21.50 -11.33 9.50
CA PHE A 54 -20.95 -10.44 8.48
C PHE A 54 -19.45 -10.66 8.26
N LEU A 55 -18.69 -10.94 9.31
CA LEU A 55 -17.23 -11.19 9.23
C LEU A 55 -16.90 -12.56 8.64
N THR A 56 -17.73 -13.58 8.91
CA THR A 56 -17.46 -14.97 8.54
C THR A 56 -18.17 -15.44 7.28
N SER A 57 -19.23 -14.75 6.86
CA SER A 57 -19.97 -15.10 5.66
C SER A 57 -19.33 -14.53 4.38
N VAL A 58 -19.70 -15.12 3.26
CA VAL A 58 -19.35 -14.63 1.91
C VAL A 58 -20.57 -13.94 1.31
N THR A 59 -20.34 -12.83 0.62
CA THR A 59 -21.42 -12.15 -0.11
C THR A 59 -21.96 -13.09 -1.20
N SER A 60 -23.22 -13.46 -1.09
CA SER A 60 -23.93 -14.28 -2.09
C SER A 60 -25.27 -13.64 -2.44
N VAL A 61 -25.42 -13.24 -3.71
CA VAL A 61 -26.67 -12.67 -4.21
C VAL A 61 -27.80 -13.71 -4.16
N LEU A 62 -27.46 -14.99 -4.40
CA LEU A 62 -28.42 -16.09 -4.41
C LEU A 62 -28.98 -16.39 -3.01
N LYS A 63 -28.14 -16.29 -1.98
CA LYS A 63 -28.54 -16.55 -0.59
C LYS A 63 -28.96 -15.28 0.16
N GLY A 64 -28.87 -14.10 -0.47
CA GLY A 64 -29.15 -12.83 0.19
C GLY A 64 -28.19 -12.46 1.33
N THR A 65 -27.06 -13.17 1.47
CA THR A 65 -26.08 -12.95 2.51
C THR A 65 -25.09 -11.86 2.09
N THR A 66 -24.79 -10.96 3.01
CA THR A 66 -23.74 -9.94 2.83
C THR A 66 -22.61 -10.24 3.82
N GLY A 67 -21.42 -10.50 3.32
CA GLY A 67 -20.27 -10.81 4.18
C GLY A 67 -18.96 -10.41 3.52
N ILE A 68 -17.90 -10.31 4.31
CA ILE A 68 -16.57 -9.83 3.88
C ILE A 68 -15.46 -10.87 4.06
N ALA A 69 -15.78 -12.09 4.49
CA ALA A 69 -14.78 -13.15 4.72
C ALA A 69 -13.87 -13.40 3.50
N GLY A 70 -14.47 -13.48 2.31
CA GLY A 70 -13.70 -13.67 1.07
C GLY A 70 -12.76 -12.51 0.76
N ASN A 71 -13.20 -11.29 1.04
CA ASN A 71 -12.38 -10.09 0.82
C ASN A 71 -11.21 -10.01 1.82
N ILE A 72 -11.41 -10.43 3.09
CA ILE A 72 -10.34 -10.50 4.09
C ILE A 72 -9.25 -11.47 3.62
N VAL A 73 -9.64 -12.70 3.27
CA VAL A 73 -8.69 -13.73 2.80
C VAL A 73 -7.97 -13.29 1.52
N ASN A 74 -8.69 -12.70 0.57
CA ASN A 74 -8.10 -12.20 -0.66
C ASN A 74 -7.09 -11.06 -0.40
N THR A 75 -7.41 -10.15 0.53
CA THR A 75 -6.49 -9.06 0.91
C THR A 75 -5.20 -9.63 1.50
N LEU A 76 -5.29 -10.55 2.46
CA LEU A 76 -4.12 -11.20 3.04
C LEU A 76 -3.30 -11.94 1.98
N TYR A 77 -3.97 -12.64 1.07
CA TYR A 77 -3.28 -13.37 0.00
C TYR A 77 -2.52 -12.45 -0.95
N ILE A 78 -3.15 -11.36 -1.39
CA ILE A 78 -2.47 -10.35 -2.24
C ILE A 78 -1.28 -9.74 -1.50
N ILE A 79 -1.42 -9.38 -0.22
CA ILE A 79 -0.32 -8.85 0.58
C ILE A 79 0.85 -9.84 0.63
N ILE A 80 0.59 -11.09 0.98
CA ILE A 80 1.62 -12.12 1.10
C ILE A 80 2.35 -12.31 -0.22
N VAL A 81 1.63 -12.50 -1.33
CA VAL A 81 2.23 -12.71 -2.65
C VAL A 81 3.03 -11.48 -3.09
N THR A 82 2.48 -10.28 -2.92
CA THR A 82 3.19 -9.04 -3.26
C THR A 82 4.46 -8.88 -2.45
N MET A 83 4.41 -9.07 -1.14
CA MET A 83 5.56 -8.89 -0.26
C MET A 83 6.63 -9.97 -0.46
N LEU A 84 6.22 -11.21 -0.76
CA LEU A 84 7.14 -12.29 -1.07
C LEU A 84 8.00 -11.99 -2.31
N ILE A 85 7.45 -11.24 -3.26
CA ILE A 85 8.16 -10.83 -4.49
C ILE A 85 8.88 -9.50 -4.28
N ALA A 86 8.18 -8.49 -3.75
CA ALA A 86 8.69 -7.13 -3.63
C ALA A 86 9.84 -6.99 -2.63
N THR A 87 9.78 -7.69 -1.48
CA THR A 87 10.78 -7.55 -0.41
C THR A 87 12.16 -8.04 -0.85
N PRO A 88 12.34 -9.26 -1.36
CA PRO A 88 13.67 -9.72 -1.77
C PRO A 88 14.23 -8.90 -2.93
N ILE A 89 13.40 -8.51 -3.89
CA ILE A 89 13.84 -7.67 -5.02
C ILE A 89 14.24 -6.27 -4.55
N GLY A 90 13.39 -5.62 -3.73
CA GLY A 90 13.65 -4.27 -3.23
C GLY A 90 14.86 -4.19 -2.31
N VAL A 91 14.98 -5.13 -1.38
CA VAL A 91 16.16 -5.22 -0.49
C VAL A 91 17.43 -5.54 -1.29
N GLY A 92 17.35 -6.48 -2.23
CA GLY A 92 18.47 -6.82 -3.11
C GLY A 92 18.93 -5.64 -3.97
N ALA A 93 17.99 -4.91 -4.56
CA ALA A 93 18.28 -3.69 -5.32
C ALA A 93 18.94 -2.61 -4.46
N ALA A 94 18.43 -2.38 -3.24
CA ALA A 94 19.00 -1.43 -2.30
C ALA A 94 20.42 -1.78 -1.90
N VAL A 95 20.68 -3.06 -1.59
CA VAL A 95 22.02 -3.56 -1.27
C VAL A 95 22.97 -3.36 -2.46
N TYR A 96 22.51 -3.69 -3.67
CA TYR A 96 23.31 -3.48 -4.87
C TYR A 96 23.67 -2.00 -5.07
N LEU A 97 22.67 -1.11 -4.99
CA LEU A 97 22.87 0.33 -5.20
C LEU A 97 23.75 0.97 -4.13
N ASN A 98 23.65 0.50 -2.86
CA ASN A 98 24.40 1.09 -1.74
C ASN A 98 25.80 0.53 -1.61
N GLU A 99 26.00 -0.77 -1.83
CA GLU A 99 27.26 -1.45 -1.52
C GLU A 99 28.10 -1.79 -2.75
N TYR A 100 27.50 -2.11 -3.90
CA TYR A 100 28.20 -2.56 -5.09
C TYR A 100 28.32 -1.51 -6.17
N ALA A 101 27.31 -0.70 -6.37
CA ALA A 101 27.27 0.26 -7.45
C ALA A 101 28.24 1.41 -7.20
N LYS A 102 29.08 1.72 -8.20
CA LYS A 102 29.93 2.91 -8.14
C LYS A 102 29.10 4.15 -8.44
N PRO A 103 29.30 5.27 -7.73
CA PRO A 103 28.66 6.54 -8.07
C PRO A 103 28.86 6.88 -9.55
N GLY A 104 27.78 7.10 -10.28
CA GLY A 104 27.85 7.36 -11.71
C GLY A 104 26.48 7.61 -12.35
N LYS A 105 26.47 7.93 -13.65
CA LYS A 105 25.25 8.26 -14.40
C LYS A 105 24.17 7.18 -14.34
N LEU A 106 24.56 5.91 -14.31
CA LEU A 106 23.64 4.78 -14.29
C LEU A 106 22.90 4.71 -12.92
N VAL A 107 23.63 4.87 -11.81
CA VAL A 107 23.04 4.88 -10.47
C VAL A 107 22.07 6.06 -10.34
N SER A 108 22.50 7.26 -10.76
CA SER A 108 21.66 8.46 -10.74
C SER A 108 20.40 8.29 -11.59
N MET A 109 20.49 7.62 -12.74
CA MET A 109 19.32 7.32 -13.58
C MET A 109 18.35 6.35 -12.90
N ILE A 110 18.87 5.31 -12.20
CA ILE A 110 18.02 4.36 -11.47
C ILE A 110 17.33 5.06 -10.29
N GLU A 111 18.06 5.88 -9.53
CA GLU A 111 17.50 6.67 -8.43
C GLU A 111 16.43 7.62 -8.92
N PHE A 112 16.69 8.36 -10.00
CA PHE A 112 15.71 9.24 -10.64
C PHE A 112 14.46 8.47 -11.12
N ALA A 113 14.62 7.32 -11.76
CA ALA A 113 13.52 6.47 -12.18
C ALA A 113 12.70 5.99 -11.00
N THR A 114 13.35 5.59 -9.91
CA THR A 114 12.70 5.15 -8.67
C THR A 114 11.89 6.28 -8.01
N GLU A 115 12.42 7.49 -7.98
CA GLU A 115 11.71 8.67 -7.47
C GLU A 115 10.50 9.04 -8.36
N THR A 116 10.69 8.99 -9.68
CA THR A 116 9.61 9.26 -10.64
C THR A 116 8.48 8.25 -10.49
N LEU A 117 8.80 6.95 -10.39
CA LEU A 117 7.82 5.89 -10.16
C LEU A 117 7.03 6.09 -8.86
N ALA A 118 7.68 6.55 -7.79
CA ALA A 118 7.00 6.82 -6.52
C ALA A 118 5.95 7.94 -6.61
N GLY A 119 6.09 8.87 -7.57
CA GLY A 119 5.17 9.98 -7.82
C GLY A 119 3.99 9.66 -8.74
N ILE A 120 3.98 8.50 -9.41
CA ILE A 120 2.92 8.15 -10.35
C ILE A 120 1.62 7.78 -9.58
N PRO A 121 0.44 8.33 -9.99
CA PRO A 121 -0.85 7.94 -9.43
C PRO A 121 -1.13 6.44 -9.58
N SER A 122 -1.66 5.81 -8.52
CA SER A 122 -1.89 4.35 -8.47
C SER A 122 -2.82 3.82 -9.57
N ILE A 123 -3.74 4.65 -10.06
CA ILE A 123 -4.63 4.27 -11.16
C ILE A 123 -3.85 3.98 -12.45
N ILE A 124 -2.75 4.72 -12.71
CA ILE A 124 -1.90 4.49 -13.88
C ILE A 124 -1.19 3.15 -13.77
N PHE A 125 -0.70 2.80 -12.58
CA PHE A 125 -0.16 1.44 -12.32
C PHE A 125 -1.21 0.36 -12.57
N GLY A 126 -2.47 0.62 -12.19
CA GLY A 126 -3.57 -0.30 -12.44
C GLY A 126 -3.85 -0.53 -13.92
N LEU A 127 -3.90 0.55 -14.70
CA LEU A 127 -4.09 0.47 -16.15
C LEU A 127 -2.90 -0.22 -16.84
N PHE A 128 -1.67 0.17 -16.49
CA PHE A 128 -0.47 -0.49 -17.00
C PHE A 128 -0.46 -1.99 -16.65
N GLY A 129 -0.74 -2.33 -15.40
CA GLY A 129 -0.77 -3.71 -14.92
C GLY A 129 -1.82 -4.55 -15.63
N MET A 130 -3.00 -3.99 -15.91
CA MET A 130 -4.03 -4.67 -16.67
C MET A 130 -3.59 -4.90 -18.13
N MET A 131 -3.00 -3.91 -18.77
CA MET A 131 -2.52 -4.04 -20.15
C MET A 131 -1.34 -5.01 -20.24
N PHE A 132 -0.34 -4.83 -19.39
CA PHE A 132 0.89 -5.62 -19.47
C PHE A 132 0.73 -7.03 -18.90
N PHE A 133 0.37 -7.14 -17.61
CA PHE A 133 0.23 -8.45 -16.96
C PHE A 133 -1.08 -9.15 -17.34
N GLY A 134 -2.18 -8.39 -17.40
CA GLY A 134 -3.49 -8.96 -17.69
C GLY A 134 -3.66 -9.41 -19.13
N GLN A 135 -3.34 -8.55 -20.09
CA GLN A 135 -3.56 -8.82 -21.52
C GLN A 135 -2.33 -9.46 -22.17
N THR A 136 -1.14 -8.83 -22.08
CA THR A 136 0.08 -9.33 -22.76
C THR A 136 0.57 -10.66 -22.19
N LEU A 137 0.58 -10.83 -20.86
CA LEU A 137 0.93 -12.09 -20.21
C LEU A 137 -0.27 -13.04 -20.02
N HIS A 138 -1.45 -12.69 -20.55
CA HIS A 138 -2.68 -13.49 -20.49
C HIS A 138 -3.12 -13.90 -19.06
N LEU A 139 -2.69 -13.17 -18.02
CA LEU A 139 -3.10 -13.45 -16.63
C LEU A 139 -4.52 -12.97 -16.32
N LYS A 140 -5.14 -12.17 -17.20
CA LYS A 140 -6.50 -11.62 -17.06
C LYS A 140 -6.67 -10.88 -15.73
N TYR A 141 -7.90 -10.74 -15.26
CA TYR A 141 -8.17 -10.29 -13.89
C TYR A 141 -7.81 -11.40 -12.93
N SER A 142 -6.77 -11.19 -12.11
CA SER A 142 -6.31 -12.23 -11.18
C SER A 142 -5.53 -11.64 -10.00
N ILE A 143 -5.40 -12.43 -8.95
CA ILE A 143 -4.54 -12.10 -7.81
C ILE A 143 -3.11 -11.85 -8.28
N LEU A 144 -2.59 -12.66 -9.21
CA LEU A 144 -1.23 -12.49 -9.73
C LEU A 144 -1.05 -11.16 -10.47
N THR A 145 -2.00 -10.79 -11.35
CA THR A 145 -1.97 -9.50 -12.04
C THR A 145 -1.95 -8.34 -11.03
N GLY A 146 -2.81 -8.42 -10.01
CA GLY A 146 -2.83 -7.44 -8.92
C GLY A 146 -1.52 -7.41 -8.13
N SER A 147 -0.99 -8.56 -7.73
CA SER A 147 0.25 -8.66 -6.96
C SER A 147 1.48 -8.16 -7.72
N PHE A 148 1.62 -8.48 -9.01
CA PHE A 148 2.71 -7.94 -9.83
C PHE A 148 2.61 -6.43 -10.00
N THR A 149 1.41 -5.91 -10.20
CA THR A 149 1.19 -4.46 -10.29
C THR A 149 1.53 -3.75 -8.98
N LEU A 150 1.09 -4.29 -7.84
CA LEU A 150 1.45 -3.76 -6.53
C LEU A 150 2.94 -3.90 -6.23
N THR A 151 3.58 -4.98 -6.67
CA THR A 151 5.03 -5.15 -6.56
C THR A 151 5.75 -3.96 -7.21
N LEU A 152 5.42 -3.63 -8.47
CA LEU A 152 6.01 -2.46 -9.14
C LEU A 152 5.77 -1.16 -8.37
N MET A 153 4.59 -0.99 -7.78
CA MET A 153 4.21 0.21 -7.04
C MET A 153 4.94 0.36 -5.70
N VAL A 154 5.18 -0.75 -4.98
CA VAL A 154 5.83 -0.71 -3.65
C VAL A 154 7.34 -0.91 -3.70
N LEU A 155 7.87 -1.41 -4.82
CA LEU A 155 9.30 -1.65 -4.99
C LEU A 155 10.16 -0.40 -4.75
N PRO A 156 9.84 0.79 -5.30
CA PRO A 156 10.55 2.02 -5.00
C PRO A 156 10.59 2.35 -3.50
N LEU A 157 9.47 2.16 -2.81
CA LEU A 157 9.35 2.44 -1.38
C LEU A 157 10.25 1.53 -0.55
N ILE A 158 10.23 0.21 -0.82
CA ILE A 158 11.07 -0.77 -0.11
C ILE A 158 12.55 -0.49 -0.39
N THR A 159 12.91 -0.26 -1.66
CA THR A 159 14.29 0.00 -2.06
C THR A 159 14.83 1.23 -1.35
N ARG A 160 14.09 2.35 -1.37
CA ARG A 160 14.53 3.61 -0.75
C ARG A 160 14.66 3.50 0.76
N ASN A 161 13.67 2.97 1.47
CA ASN A 161 13.75 2.77 2.91
C ASN A 161 14.92 1.85 3.30
N THR A 162 15.18 0.80 2.50
CA THR A 162 16.32 -0.09 2.73
C THR A 162 17.65 0.62 2.49
N GLN A 163 17.78 1.44 1.43
CA GLN A 163 18.99 2.25 1.22
C GLN A 163 19.24 3.22 2.38
N GLU A 164 18.19 3.92 2.84
CA GLU A 164 18.30 4.82 3.99
C GLU A 164 18.72 4.06 5.25
N ALA A 165 18.13 2.89 5.51
CA ALA A 165 18.53 2.03 6.63
C ALA A 165 19.99 1.57 6.55
N LEU A 166 20.48 1.20 5.36
CA LEU A 166 21.89 0.84 5.16
C LEU A 166 22.84 2.02 5.33
N LYS A 167 22.43 3.23 4.98
CA LYS A 167 23.22 4.47 5.16
C LYS A 167 23.34 4.87 6.63
N THR A 168 22.41 4.48 7.52
CA THR A 168 22.51 4.77 8.95
C THR A 168 23.52 3.89 9.67
N VAL A 169 23.96 2.79 9.07
CA VAL A 169 24.99 1.91 9.65
C VAL A 169 26.35 2.58 9.57
N PRO A 170 27.07 2.78 10.71
CA PRO A 170 28.36 3.45 10.73
C PRO A 170 29.41 2.79 9.82
N ASP A 171 30.23 3.61 9.16
CA ASP A 171 31.29 3.12 8.26
C ASP A 171 32.40 2.34 8.97
N SER A 172 32.52 2.51 10.29
CA SER A 172 33.41 1.71 11.12
C SER A 172 33.11 0.19 11.06
N TYR A 173 31.85 -0.17 10.85
CA TYR A 173 31.45 -1.58 10.69
C TYR A 173 31.98 -2.17 9.37
N ARG A 174 31.98 -1.35 8.32
CA ARG A 174 32.52 -1.74 6.99
C ARG A 174 34.05 -1.88 7.06
N SER A 175 34.71 -0.86 7.57
CA SER A 175 36.18 -0.84 7.67
C SER A 175 36.72 -1.90 8.64
N GLY A 176 36.03 -2.10 9.78
CA GLY A 176 36.37 -3.16 10.74
C GLY A 176 36.26 -4.56 10.15
N ALA A 177 35.16 -4.84 9.44
CA ALA A 177 34.98 -6.15 8.79
C ALA A 177 36.03 -6.43 7.74
N ILE A 178 36.36 -5.44 6.90
CA ILE A 178 37.41 -5.55 5.88
C ILE A 178 38.78 -5.73 6.52
N GLY A 179 39.07 -4.98 7.61
CA GLY A 179 40.31 -5.10 8.37
C GLY A 179 40.55 -6.49 8.98
N LEU A 180 39.45 -7.20 9.33
CA LEU A 180 39.47 -8.61 9.78
C LEU A 180 39.52 -9.61 8.63
N GLY A 181 39.63 -9.17 7.38
CA GLY A 181 39.69 -10.04 6.20
C GLY A 181 38.36 -10.58 5.71
N ALA A 182 37.22 -10.01 6.18
CA ALA A 182 35.92 -10.45 5.71
C ALA A 182 35.66 -10.06 4.25
N GLY A 183 35.21 -11.03 3.44
CA GLY A 183 34.75 -10.75 2.09
C GLY A 183 33.51 -9.89 2.07
N LYS A 184 33.32 -9.11 1.00
CA LYS A 184 32.22 -8.12 0.89
C LYS A 184 30.82 -8.72 1.11
N TRP A 185 30.54 -9.87 0.53
CA TRP A 185 29.28 -10.58 0.72
C TRP A 185 29.04 -11.02 2.16
N HIS A 186 30.10 -11.53 2.81
CA HIS A 186 30.03 -11.93 4.22
C HIS A 186 29.73 -10.73 5.12
N MET A 187 30.42 -9.61 4.92
CA MET A 187 30.19 -8.35 5.62
C MET A 187 28.71 -7.89 5.47
N ILE A 188 28.21 -7.90 4.24
CA ILE A 188 26.82 -7.47 3.98
C ILE A 188 25.82 -8.35 4.72
N ARG A 189 25.93 -9.67 4.56
CA ARG A 189 24.98 -10.63 5.12
C ARG A 189 25.01 -10.72 6.64
N THR A 190 26.22 -10.65 7.23
CA THR A 190 26.44 -10.93 8.65
C THR A 190 26.44 -9.67 9.51
N ILE A 191 26.80 -8.52 8.96
CA ILE A 191 26.95 -7.27 9.72
C ILE A 191 25.97 -6.21 9.25
N LEU A 192 26.00 -5.83 7.96
CA LEU A 192 25.23 -4.69 7.48
C LEU A 192 23.71 -4.94 7.47
N LEU A 193 23.27 -6.06 6.89
CA LEU A 193 21.84 -6.39 6.82
C LEU A 193 21.22 -6.55 8.22
N PRO A 194 21.80 -7.30 9.17
CA PRO A 194 21.27 -7.38 10.53
C PRO A 194 21.27 -6.03 11.24
N SER A 195 22.27 -5.19 11.05
CA SER A 195 22.34 -3.85 11.66
C SER A 195 21.29 -2.90 11.08
N ALA A 196 20.97 -3.03 9.79
CA ALA A 196 19.94 -2.23 9.10
C ALA A 196 18.52 -2.81 9.26
N MET A 197 18.38 -4.01 9.82
CA MET A 197 17.09 -4.73 9.91
C MET A 197 15.94 -3.90 10.48
N PRO A 198 16.09 -3.12 11.56
CA PRO A 198 14.99 -2.30 12.08
C PRO A 198 14.42 -1.34 11.04
N GLY A 199 15.29 -0.67 10.26
CA GLY A 199 14.87 0.22 9.19
C GLY A 199 14.25 -0.51 8.00
N ILE A 200 14.76 -1.69 7.64
CA ILE A 200 14.20 -2.54 6.60
C ILE A 200 12.79 -3.01 6.97
N ILE A 201 12.60 -3.46 8.21
CA ILE A 201 11.27 -3.88 8.72
C ILE A 201 10.30 -2.71 8.68
N THR A 202 10.72 -1.52 9.07
CA THR A 202 9.88 -0.30 8.97
C THR A 202 9.44 -0.05 7.53
N GLY A 203 10.34 -0.16 6.55
CA GLY A 203 10.01 -0.04 5.14
C GLY A 203 9.00 -1.09 4.66
N VAL A 204 9.15 -2.34 5.12
CA VAL A 204 8.21 -3.44 4.84
C VAL A 204 6.84 -3.15 5.44
N ILE A 205 6.75 -2.69 6.68
CA ILE A 205 5.47 -2.34 7.34
C ILE A 205 4.77 -1.20 6.59
N LEU A 206 5.51 -0.16 6.18
CA LEU A 206 4.98 0.94 5.38
C LEU A 206 4.44 0.44 4.02
N ALA A 207 5.14 -0.48 3.37
CA ALA A 207 4.69 -1.09 2.12
C ALA A 207 3.40 -1.91 2.31
N ILE A 208 3.30 -2.70 3.39
CA ILE A 208 2.06 -3.42 3.74
C ILE A 208 0.91 -2.44 3.95
N GLY A 209 1.13 -1.37 4.72
CA GLY A 209 0.10 -0.34 4.93
C GLY A 209 -0.39 0.29 3.63
N ARG A 210 0.51 0.57 2.68
CA ARG A 210 0.17 1.06 1.34
C ARG A 210 -0.66 0.06 0.54
N ILE A 211 -0.30 -1.23 0.56
CA ILE A 211 -1.03 -2.30 -0.14
C ILE A 211 -2.44 -2.46 0.44
N VAL A 212 -2.58 -2.47 1.77
CA VAL A 212 -3.88 -2.58 2.46
C VAL A 212 -4.82 -1.44 2.05
N GLY A 213 -4.30 -0.22 1.89
CA GLY A 213 -5.08 0.96 1.49
C GLY A 213 -5.38 1.05 0.00
N GLU A 214 -4.76 0.22 -0.85
CA GLU A 214 -4.87 0.36 -2.30
C GLU A 214 -6.18 -0.21 -2.85
N SER A 215 -6.92 0.63 -3.56
CA SER A 215 -8.17 0.24 -4.21
C SER A 215 -8.13 0.46 -5.73
N ALA A 216 -7.56 1.57 -6.19
CA ALA A 216 -7.63 1.98 -7.58
C ALA A 216 -6.86 1.03 -8.50
N ALA A 217 -5.60 0.72 -8.20
CA ALA A 217 -4.80 -0.21 -8.99
C ALA A 217 -5.40 -1.62 -9.00
N LEU A 218 -5.89 -2.10 -7.85
CA LEU A 218 -6.46 -3.43 -7.71
C LEU A 218 -7.81 -3.59 -8.41
N LEU A 219 -8.62 -2.54 -8.48
CA LEU A 219 -9.89 -2.58 -9.20
C LEU A 219 -9.70 -2.95 -10.68
N PHE A 220 -8.63 -2.45 -11.30
CA PHE A 220 -8.31 -2.72 -12.70
C PHE A 220 -7.53 -4.03 -12.91
N THR A 221 -6.93 -4.61 -11.89
CA THR A 221 -6.01 -5.75 -12.05
C THR A 221 -6.47 -7.03 -11.37
N ALA A 222 -6.94 -6.95 -10.13
CA ALA A 222 -7.37 -8.13 -9.36
C ALA A 222 -8.85 -8.47 -9.56
N GLY A 223 -9.69 -7.47 -9.88
CA GLY A 223 -11.14 -7.63 -10.00
C GLY A 223 -11.88 -7.50 -8.67
N SER A 224 -13.16 -7.91 -8.64
CA SER A 224 -14.06 -7.64 -7.50
C SER A 224 -14.72 -8.89 -6.90
N SER A 225 -14.24 -10.10 -7.21
CA SER A 225 -14.82 -11.36 -6.71
C SER A 225 -14.46 -11.65 -5.26
N GLY A 226 -15.46 -11.86 -4.40
CA GLY A 226 -15.29 -12.21 -2.97
C GLY A 226 -15.27 -13.71 -2.67
N LEU A 227 -15.01 -14.58 -3.65
CA LEU A 227 -15.03 -16.03 -3.47
C LEU A 227 -13.90 -16.51 -2.56
N LEU A 228 -14.20 -17.44 -1.66
CA LEU A 228 -13.22 -18.12 -0.79
C LEU A 228 -12.61 -19.33 -1.48
N PRO A 229 -11.33 -19.65 -1.27
CA PRO A 229 -10.77 -20.95 -1.64
C PRO A 229 -11.39 -22.05 -0.77
N LYS A 230 -11.73 -23.18 -1.36
CA LYS A 230 -12.31 -24.32 -0.63
C LYS A 230 -11.23 -25.23 -0.02
N SER A 231 -10.01 -25.21 -0.57
CA SER A 231 -8.89 -26.04 -0.12
C SER A 231 -7.55 -25.31 -0.28
N PHE A 232 -6.50 -25.76 0.42
CA PHE A 232 -5.13 -25.27 0.25
C PHE A 232 -4.60 -25.50 -1.17
N ALA A 233 -4.98 -26.60 -1.84
CA ALA A 233 -4.64 -26.85 -3.23
C ALA A 233 -5.27 -25.81 -4.17
N ASP A 234 -6.47 -25.34 -3.86
CA ASP A 234 -7.18 -24.30 -4.62
C ASP A 234 -6.51 -22.93 -4.48
N LEU A 235 -5.62 -22.74 -3.50
CA LEU A 235 -4.92 -21.48 -3.29
C LEU A 235 -4.03 -21.12 -4.49
N PHE A 236 -3.30 -22.09 -5.06
CA PHE A 236 -2.51 -21.88 -6.27
C PHE A 236 -3.37 -21.67 -7.52
N ALA A 237 -4.45 -22.42 -7.65
CA ALA A 237 -5.42 -22.22 -8.74
C ALA A 237 -6.09 -20.84 -8.62
N LYS A 238 -6.38 -20.40 -7.40
CA LYS A 238 -6.99 -19.09 -7.11
C LYS A 238 -6.08 -17.91 -7.44
N ALA A 239 -4.76 -18.09 -7.46
CA ALA A 239 -3.84 -17.04 -7.88
C ALA A 239 -4.15 -16.50 -9.28
N LYS A 240 -4.72 -17.34 -10.16
CA LYS A 240 -5.16 -16.98 -11.51
C LYS A 240 -6.64 -16.57 -11.60
N MET A 241 -7.35 -16.51 -10.47
CA MET A 241 -8.76 -16.11 -10.43
C MET A 241 -8.93 -14.67 -9.99
N PRO A 242 -10.01 -13.98 -10.39
CA PRO A 242 -10.33 -12.65 -9.88
C PRO A 242 -10.57 -12.67 -8.38
N ALA A 243 -10.11 -11.64 -7.68
CA ALA A 243 -10.29 -11.50 -6.24
C ALA A 243 -10.47 -10.04 -5.85
N GLY A 244 -11.59 -9.75 -5.18
CA GLY A 244 -11.86 -8.44 -4.59
C GLY A 244 -11.22 -8.32 -3.21
N THR A 245 -10.52 -7.23 -2.94
CA THR A 245 -10.00 -6.88 -1.62
C THR A 245 -11.04 -6.13 -0.78
N LEU A 246 -10.75 -5.94 0.52
CA LEU A 246 -11.57 -5.14 1.42
C LEU A 246 -11.75 -3.71 0.92
N THR A 247 -10.69 -3.08 0.43
CA THR A 247 -10.71 -1.71 -0.09
C THR A 247 -11.50 -1.58 -1.38
N ILE A 248 -11.42 -2.56 -2.29
CA ILE A 248 -12.27 -2.62 -3.48
C ILE A 248 -13.74 -2.73 -3.07
N GLN A 249 -14.06 -3.63 -2.13
CA GLN A 249 -15.44 -3.79 -1.65
C GLN A 249 -15.98 -2.52 -1.00
N LEU A 250 -15.14 -1.83 -0.19
CA LEU A 250 -15.48 -0.54 0.39
C LEU A 250 -15.75 0.51 -0.70
N TYR A 251 -14.84 0.63 -1.67
CA TYR A 251 -14.97 1.56 -2.79
C TYR A 251 -16.25 1.33 -3.59
N LEU A 252 -16.53 0.09 -3.99
CA LEU A 252 -17.73 -0.27 -4.73
C LEU A 252 -19.01 0.02 -3.91
N SER A 253 -19.00 -0.32 -2.63
CA SER A 253 -20.14 -0.06 -1.74
C SER A 253 -20.41 1.43 -1.56
N ALA A 254 -19.36 2.24 -1.42
CA ALA A 254 -19.48 3.70 -1.32
C ALA A 254 -19.99 4.31 -2.62
N THR A 255 -19.45 3.89 -3.77
CA THR A 255 -19.82 4.38 -5.11
C THR A 255 -21.26 4.00 -5.44
N CYS A 256 -21.67 2.75 -5.21
CA CYS A 256 -23.06 2.32 -5.46
C CYS A 256 -24.07 3.08 -4.60
N ARG A 257 -23.76 3.39 -3.34
CA ARG A 257 -24.62 4.22 -2.48
C ARG A 257 -24.72 5.64 -2.99
N THR A 258 -23.62 6.21 -3.46
CA THR A 258 -23.60 7.58 -4.00
C THR A 258 -24.40 7.67 -5.29
N VAL A 259 -24.24 6.73 -6.21
CA VAL A 259 -25.03 6.66 -7.45
C VAL A 259 -26.51 6.49 -7.14
N ARG A 260 -26.88 5.64 -6.17
CA ARG A 260 -28.27 5.47 -5.74
C ARG A 260 -28.85 6.77 -5.17
N ARG A 261 -28.07 7.58 -4.46
CA ARG A 261 -28.52 8.87 -3.89
C ARG A 261 -28.65 9.97 -4.95
N VAL A 262 -27.75 10.01 -5.93
CA VAL A 262 -27.83 10.97 -7.05
C VAL A 262 -28.99 10.65 -7.98
N THR A 263 -29.28 9.36 -8.20
CA THR A 263 -30.43 8.95 -9.02
C THR A 263 -31.79 9.19 -8.33
N PHE A 264 -31.82 9.34 -7.00
CA PHE A 264 -33.07 9.66 -6.27
C PHE A 264 -33.56 11.11 -6.47
N THR A 265 -32.67 12.03 -6.86
CA THR A 265 -33.03 13.44 -7.11
C THR A 265 -33.51 13.71 -8.55
N GLY A 266 -33.23 12.81 -9.47
CA GLY A 266 -33.76 12.85 -10.84
C GLY A 266 -34.67 11.67 -11.09
N LYS A 267 -35.93 11.91 -11.54
CA LYS A 267 -36.96 10.91 -11.86
C LYS A 267 -36.38 9.70 -12.64
N VAL A 268 -35.79 8.71 -11.98
CA VAL A 268 -35.29 7.49 -12.59
C VAL A 268 -36.18 6.32 -12.17
N LYS A 269 -36.72 5.65 -13.17
CA LYS A 269 -37.49 4.42 -13.04
C LYS A 269 -36.58 3.28 -12.61
N TYR A 270 -36.92 2.62 -11.51
CA TYR A 270 -36.18 1.43 -11.04
C TYR A 270 -36.62 0.19 -11.81
N TYR A 271 -35.64 -0.57 -12.31
CA TYR A 271 -35.87 -1.94 -12.73
C TYR A 271 -35.50 -2.87 -11.57
N ARG A 272 -36.48 -3.55 -11.00
CA ARG A 272 -36.24 -4.65 -10.07
C ARG A 272 -36.24 -5.93 -10.90
N TYR A 273 -35.10 -6.59 -10.96
CA TYR A 273 -35.03 -7.93 -11.53
C TYR A 273 -35.73 -8.88 -10.56
N GLY A 274 -36.85 -9.45 -10.95
CA GLY A 274 -37.53 -10.53 -10.22
C GLY A 274 -36.72 -11.83 -10.31
N ALA A 275 -37.06 -12.83 -9.51
CA ALA A 275 -36.42 -14.15 -9.49
C ALA A 275 -36.40 -14.87 -10.87
N GLU A 276 -37.15 -14.40 -11.84
CA GLU A 276 -37.23 -14.94 -13.20
C GLU A 276 -36.48 -14.13 -14.26
N GLY A 277 -35.58 -13.19 -13.85
CA GLY A 277 -34.74 -12.43 -14.78
C GLY A 277 -35.48 -11.43 -15.70
N LYS A 278 -36.79 -11.21 -15.52
CA LYS A 278 -37.57 -10.22 -16.29
C LYS A 278 -37.68 -8.90 -15.53
N PRO A 279 -37.44 -7.76 -16.18
CA PRO A 279 -37.59 -6.45 -15.54
C PRO A 279 -39.05 -6.11 -15.32
N SER A 280 -39.49 -5.94 -14.08
CA SER A 280 -40.79 -5.43 -13.75
C SER A 280 -40.77 -3.92 -13.43
N LEU A 281 -41.55 -3.11 -14.13
CA LEU A 281 -41.75 -1.70 -13.88
C LEU A 281 -42.74 -1.53 -12.71
N LYS A 282 -42.30 -1.05 -11.54
CA LYS A 282 -43.21 -0.47 -10.55
C LYS A 282 -43.23 1.05 -10.74
N ARG A 283 -44.39 1.58 -11.11
CA ARG A 283 -44.70 3.01 -10.96
C ARG A 283 -44.96 3.29 -9.47
N ALA A 284 -44.23 4.24 -8.90
CA ALA A 284 -44.63 4.90 -7.67
C ALA A 284 -45.43 6.15 -8.02
#